data_e61f37e0aa559d222d3696fe05091eb8
#
_entry.id   e61f37e0aa559d222d3696fe05091eb8
#
_cell.length_a   1.000
_cell.length_b   1.000
_cell.length_c   1.000
_cell.angle_alpha   90.00
_cell.angle_beta   90.00
_cell.angle_gamma   90.00
#
_symmetry.space_group_name_H-M   'P 1'
#
loop_
_entity.id
_entity.type
_entity.pdbx_description
1 polymer ?
#
loop_
_entity_poly.entity_id
_entity_poly.type
_entity_poly.pdbx_seq_one_letter_code
_entity_poly.pdbx_strand_id
1 'polypeptide(L)'
;MPVLTETTDALNTASTTYTIGVGDYFFGSLGSSDSDWIEVTLEAGQTYTFAMVGVGATTDSLSDPYLRLRDSAGSEIAFDDDGGPGVNSAITFTATTSGTHYIDAQSYNGASTGDYGLSMTAGARANYDVTMGAGNLIRTDLSWSASPGTPTTVTWSIRDFGTEPDGGNSFIAPSAAQIAAIQEVMGYFDGVSGLTLSQVAPNTTSNDATMVFGAYSANDGSGAYAYLPGNASVGANAGDVWLNNNSGSTTSLPMGSYSYFVLLHEIGHALGLSHPGDYNAALGVSITYANNAQFTQDSHQYTLMSYFDEGNTASTMNSYPDTLMLYDLLALHQLYGADMTYHAGNTTYGFNATVGGAYDFTTNLDPFLSIWDGSGNDTLDLSGY
;
A
#
# COMPACT_ATOMS: atom_id res chain seq x y z
N MET A 1 2.86 -13.20 16.27
CA MET A 1 1.85 -12.30 16.84
C MET A 1 0.50 -12.97 16.62
N PRO A 2 -0.32 -13.16 17.63
CA PRO A 2 -1.65 -13.73 17.45
C PRO A 2 -2.51 -12.80 16.60
N VAL A 3 -3.26 -13.41 15.69
CA VAL A 3 -4.32 -12.78 14.92
C VAL A 3 -5.63 -13.38 15.40
N LEU A 4 -6.51 -12.54 15.92
CA LEU A 4 -7.85 -12.92 16.31
C LEU A 4 -8.83 -12.41 15.25
N THR A 5 -9.78 -13.25 14.89
CA THR A 5 -10.87 -12.85 13.99
C THR A 5 -12.18 -13.00 14.73
N GLU A 6 -13.03 -12.04 14.59
CA GLU A 6 -14.38 -12.07 15.10
C GLU A 6 -15.14 -13.26 14.48
N THR A 7 -15.75 -14.06 15.34
CA THR A 7 -16.55 -15.23 14.93
C THR A 7 -18.02 -15.11 15.31
N THR A 8 -18.29 -14.25 16.27
CA THR A 8 -19.62 -13.83 16.71
C THR A 8 -19.52 -12.36 17.06
N ASP A 9 -20.52 -11.60 16.72
CA ASP A 9 -20.61 -10.16 16.96
C ASP A 9 -20.14 -9.78 18.38
N ALA A 10 -19.18 -8.85 18.46
CA ALA A 10 -18.59 -8.45 19.73
C ALA A 10 -19.57 -7.59 20.50
N LEU A 11 -19.71 -7.88 21.80
CA LEU A 11 -20.64 -7.12 22.64
C LEU A 11 -20.12 -5.70 22.86
N ASN A 12 -20.97 -4.72 22.74
CA ASN A 12 -20.71 -3.31 23.05
C ASN A 12 -20.73 -2.99 24.56
N THR A 13 -20.25 -3.91 25.38
CA THR A 13 -20.23 -3.80 26.85
C THR A 13 -19.00 -4.50 27.42
N ALA A 14 -18.74 -4.25 28.72
CA ALA A 14 -17.70 -4.93 29.49
C ALA A 14 -17.88 -6.46 29.62
N SER A 15 -18.92 -7.04 29.04
CA SER A 15 -19.13 -8.50 28.95
C SER A 15 -18.59 -9.11 27.65
N THR A 16 -17.84 -8.33 26.86
CA THR A 16 -17.15 -8.84 25.66
C THR A 16 -16.28 -10.04 26.01
N THR A 17 -16.15 -10.97 25.05
CA THR A 17 -15.29 -12.15 25.17
C THR A 17 -14.01 -12.02 24.38
N TYR A 18 -13.84 -10.93 23.66
CA TYR A 18 -12.64 -10.65 22.87
C TYR A 18 -11.62 -9.87 23.70
N THR A 19 -10.39 -10.33 23.68
CA THR A 19 -9.25 -9.73 24.42
C THR A 19 -8.04 -9.71 23.52
N ILE A 20 -7.33 -8.59 23.46
CA ILE A 20 -6.03 -8.47 22.80
C ILE A 20 -4.97 -7.92 23.76
N GLY A 21 -3.72 -8.25 23.47
CA GLY A 21 -2.54 -7.75 24.15
C GLY A 21 -1.60 -7.00 23.21
N VAL A 22 -0.49 -6.54 23.76
CA VAL A 22 0.55 -5.85 22.96
C VAL A 22 1.09 -6.76 21.88
N GLY A 23 1.02 -6.30 20.63
CA GLY A 23 1.46 -7.02 19.44
C GLY A 23 0.39 -7.92 18.82
N ASP A 24 -0.82 -7.97 19.38
CA ASP A 24 -1.93 -8.71 18.79
C ASP A 24 -2.68 -7.85 17.77
N TYR A 25 -3.36 -8.54 16.84
CA TYR A 25 -4.29 -7.96 15.86
C TYR A 25 -5.67 -8.58 16.03
N PHE A 26 -6.69 -7.77 15.88
CA PHE A 26 -8.08 -8.20 15.87
C PHE A 26 -8.74 -7.75 14.56
N PHE A 27 -9.46 -8.64 13.90
CA PHE A 27 -10.25 -8.35 12.71
C PHE A 27 -11.72 -8.59 13.01
N GLY A 28 -12.51 -7.54 12.87
CA GLY A 28 -13.95 -7.52 13.10
C GLY A 28 -14.70 -6.88 11.94
N SER A 29 -16.02 -6.88 12.05
CA SER A 29 -16.92 -6.28 11.05
C SER A 29 -18.03 -5.53 11.75
N LEU A 30 -18.19 -4.25 11.46
CA LEU A 30 -19.25 -3.40 12.03
C LEU A 30 -20.49 -3.43 11.16
N GLY A 31 -21.63 -3.73 11.80
CA GLY A 31 -22.96 -3.53 11.26
C GLY A 31 -23.44 -2.07 11.35
N SER A 32 -24.68 -1.82 10.95
CA SER A 32 -25.27 -0.47 11.05
C SER A 32 -25.52 -0.07 12.51
N SER A 33 -24.92 1.04 12.93
CA SER A 33 -24.99 1.56 14.31
C SER A 33 -24.40 0.58 15.35
N ASP A 34 -23.42 -0.17 14.94
CA ASP A 34 -22.75 -1.19 15.71
C ASP A 34 -21.50 -0.65 16.43
N SER A 35 -21.04 -1.40 17.42
CA SER A 35 -19.90 -1.04 18.27
C SER A 35 -19.33 -2.27 18.93
N ASP A 36 -18.06 -2.54 18.70
CA ASP A 36 -17.34 -3.70 19.21
C ASP A 36 -16.42 -3.31 20.36
N TRP A 37 -16.64 -3.89 21.54
CA TRP A 37 -15.68 -3.73 22.64
C TRP A 37 -14.70 -4.88 22.69
N ILE A 38 -13.44 -4.54 22.75
CA ILE A 38 -12.32 -5.47 22.89
C ILE A 38 -11.59 -5.15 24.21
N GLU A 39 -11.47 -6.14 25.09
CA GLU A 39 -10.78 -5.98 26.36
C GLU A 39 -9.26 -5.89 26.14
N VAL A 40 -8.61 -4.96 26.87
CA VAL A 40 -7.16 -4.79 26.92
C VAL A 40 -6.72 -4.61 28.36
N THR A 41 -5.51 -5.06 28.69
CA THR A 41 -4.89 -4.80 29.99
C THR A 41 -3.76 -3.80 29.82
N LEU A 42 -3.84 -2.68 30.54
CA LEU A 42 -2.83 -1.62 30.52
C LEU A 42 -2.05 -1.57 31.83
N GLU A 43 -0.82 -1.08 31.77
CA GLU A 43 0.06 -0.85 32.92
C GLU A 43 0.29 0.66 33.12
N ALA A 44 0.10 1.16 34.33
CA ALA A 44 0.29 2.57 34.65
C ALA A 44 1.71 3.05 34.30
N GLY A 45 1.79 4.20 33.65
CA GLY A 45 3.04 4.80 33.18
C GLY A 45 3.51 4.30 31.80
N GLN A 46 2.90 3.25 31.25
CA GLN A 46 3.22 2.79 29.90
C GLN A 46 2.39 3.52 28.84
N THR A 47 3.01 3.79 27.70
CA THR A 47 2.34 4.36 26.53
C THR A 47 1.98 3.25 25.56
N TYR A 48 0.77 3.31 25.06
CA TYR A 48 0.23 2.39 24.06
C TYR A 48 -0.33 3.16 22.89
N THR A 49 -0.25 2.56 21.71
CA THR A 49 -0.98 3.02 20.52
C THR A 49 -1.95 1.94 20.09
N PHE A 50 -3.20 2.35 19.91
CA PHE A 50 -4.29 1.56 19.35
C PHE A 50 -4.61 2.14 17.98
N ALA A 51 -4.61 1.33 16.93
CA ALA A 51 -4.94 1.80 15.60
C ALA A 51 -6.03 0.94 15.00
N MET A 52 -6.99 1.58 14.33
CA MET A 52 -8.08 0.94 13.60
C MET A 52 -8.07 1.38 12.16
N VAL A 53 -8.07 0.41 11.26
CA VAL A 53 -7.97 0.60 9.81
C VAL A 53 -9.10 -0.16 9.14
N GLY A 54 -9.78 0.44 8.17
CA GLY A 54 -10.65 -0.30 7.29
C GLY A 54 -9.86 -1.33 6.48
N VAL A 55 -10.32 -2.57 6.42
CA VAL A 55 -9.63 -3.66 5.71
C VAL A 55 -10.58 -4.34 4.73
N GLY A 56 -10.02 -4.89 3.65
CA GLY A 56 -10.81 -5.41 2.56
C GLY A 56 -10.89 -4.43 1.40
N ALA A 57 -11.59 -4.82 0.36
CA ALA A 57 -11.76 -3.97 -0.81
C ALA A 57 -13.08 -3.19 -0.69
N THR A 58 -13.11 -2.03 -1.21
CA THR A 58 -14.02 -0.87 -1.18
C THR A 58 -15.48 -1.03 -0.70
N THR A 59 -16.15 -2.17 -0.94
CA THR A 59 -17.54 -2.37 -0.50
C THR A 59 -17.68 -3.04 0.86
N ASP A 60 -16.62 -3.73 1.30
CA ASP A 60 -16.62 -4.50 2.54
C ASP A 60 -15.74 -3.85 3.61
N SER A 61 -14.89 -2.88 3.24
CA SER A 61 -14.03 -2.13 4.14
C SER A 61 -14.81 -1.08 4.92
N LEU A 62 -14.51 -0.93 6.20
CA LEU A 62 -15.02 0.18 7.00
C LEU A 62 -14.39 1.49 6.51
N SER A 63 -15.17 2.37 5.91
CA SER A 63 -14.67 3.57 5.23
C SER A 63 -14.28 4.72 6.17
N ASP A 64 -14.74 4.71 7.41
CA ASP A 64 -14.54 5.78 8.38
C ASP A 64 -14.52 5.22 9.81
N PRO A 65 -13.39 4.59 10.21
CA PRO A 65 -13.18 4.04 11.55
C PRO A 65 -13.20 5.12 12.62
N TYR A 66 -13.74 4.82 13.79
CA TYR A 66 -13.74 5.67 14.96
C TYR A 66 -13.40 4.88 16.22
N LEU A 67 -12.38 5.28 16.95
CA LEU A 67 -11.91 4.61 18.15
C LEU A 67 -12.27 5.36 19.43
N ARG A 68 -12.66 4.59 20.46
CA ARG A 68 -12.70 5.07 21.84
C ARG A 68 -11.90 4.14 22.74
N LEU A 69 -11.23 4.69 23.71
CA LEU A 69 -10.64 3.98 24.84
C LEU A 69 -11.51 4.22 26.08
N ARG A 70 -11.87 3.14 26.77
CA ARG A 70 -12.72 3.18 27.95
C ARG A 70 -12.00 2.61 29.16
N ASP A 71 -12.31 3.13 30.34
CA ASP A 71 -11.87 2.57 31.61
C ASP A 71 -12.63 1.27 31.97
N SER A 72 -12.27 0.63 33.08
CA SER A 72 -12.91 -0.59 33.55
C SER A 72 -14.39 -0.43 33.95
N ALA A 73 -14.85 0.79 34.12
CA ALA A 73 -16.27 1.10 34.36
C ALA A 73 -17.05 1.38 33.07
N GLY A 74 -16.37 1.36 31.91
CA GLY A 74 -16.95 1.67 30.61
C GLY A 74 -17.01 3.17 30.28
N SER A 75 -16.43 4.05 31.10
CA SER A 75 -16.37 5.48 30.82
C SER A 75 -15.32 5.77 29.77
N GLU A 76 -15.62 6.62 28.79
CA GLU A 76 -14.66 7.09 27.79
C GLU A 76 -13.55 7.90 28.43
N ILE A 77 -12.30 7.58 28.13
CA ILE A 77 -11.09 8.28 28.61
C ILE A 77 -10.22 8.83 27.48
N ALA A 78 -10.38 8.34 26.27
CA ALA A 78 -9.78 8.89 25.05
C ALA A 78 -10.62 8.49 23.83
N PHE A 79 -10.51 9.24 22.76
CA PHE A 79 -11.08 8.89 21.45
C PHE A 79 -10.24 9.47 20.34
N ASP A 80 -10.43 8.95 19.15
CA ASP A 80 -9.81 9.43 17.93
C ASP A 80 -10.68 9.10 16.72
N ASP A 81 -10.61 10.00 15.73
CA ASP A 81 -11.33 9.92 14.45
C ASP A 81 -10.32 9.70 13.30
N ASP A 82 -9.50 10.70 13.01
CA ASP A 82 -8.62 10.77 11.84
C ASP A 82 -7.12 10.84 12.24
N GLY A 83 -6.72 10.29 13.37
CA GLY A 83 -5.33 10.34 13.85
C GLY A 83 -4.39 9.31 13.20
N GLY A 84 -4.93 8.40 12.41
CA GLY A 84 -4.23 7.48 11.54
C GLY A 84 -4.08 8.01 10.12
N PRO A 85 -3.55 7.21 9.16
CA PRO A 85 -3.50 7.60 7.75
C PRO A 85 -4.90 7.78 7.14
N GLY A 86 -5.11 8.90 6.45
CA GLY A 86 -6.42 9.22 5.86
C GLY A 86 -7.49 9.44 6.93
N VAL A 87 -8.55 8.67 6.87
CA VAL A 87 -9.66 8.66 7.83
C VAL A 87 -9.56 7.49 8.83
N ASN A 88 -8.42 6.85 8.94
CA ASN A 88 -8.21 5.79 9.94
C ASN A 88 -7.97 6.40 11.34
N SER A 89 -8.34 5.69 12.38
CA SER A 89 -8.20 6.16 13.76
C SER A 89 -6.94 5.63 14.43
N ALA A 90 -6.27 6.45 15.26
CA ALA A 90 -5.13 6.02 16.07
C ALA A 90 -5.05 6.77 17.41
N ILE A 91 -5.34 6.09 18.52
CA ILE A 91 -5.20 6.62 19.88
C ILE A 91 -3.80 6.31 20.41
N THR A 92 -3.00 7.34 20.74
CA THR A 92 -1.81 7.17 21.58
C THR A 92 -2.11 7.63 23.01
N PHE A 93 -2.00 6.71 23.97
CA PHE A 93 -2.42 6.92 25.35
C PHE A 93 -1.36 6.43 26.35
N THR A 94 -1.02 7.27 27.32
CA THR A 94 -0.21 6.85 28.46
C THR A 94 -1.14 6.49 29.63
N ALA A 95 -1.16 5.22 30.00
CA ALA A 95 -2.06 4.72 31.05
C ALA A 95 -1.74 5.36 32.40
N THR A 96 -2.76 5.87 33.07
CA THR A 96 -2.64 6.45 34.43
C THR A 96 -2.91 5.42 35.51
N THR A 97 -3.59 4.32 35.18
CA THR A 97 -3.94 3.21 36.09
C THR A 97 -3.65 1.89 35.39
N SER A 98 -3.25 0.88 36.18
CA SER A 98 -3.10 -0.50 35.68
C SER A 98 -4.43 -1.23 35.76
N GLY A 99 -4.66 -2.18 34.83
CA GLY A 99 -5.79 -3.08 34.84
C GLY A 99 -6.60 -3.06 33.55
N THR A 100 -7.82 -3.58 33.62
CA THR A 100 -8.73 -3.74 32.48
C THR A 100 -9.20 -2.39 31.94
N HIS A 101 -9.15 -2.28 30.62
CA HIS A 101 -9.70 -1.22 29.80
C HIS A 101 -10.38 -1.86 28.58
N TYR A 102 -11.10 -1.07 27.81
CA TYR A 102 -11.76 -1.54 26.61
C TYR A 102 -11.48 -0.59 25.44
N ILE A 103 -11.15 -1.16 24.31
CA ILE A 103 -11.23 -0.49 23.02
C ILE A 103 -12.65 -0.65 22.52
N ASP A 104 -13.28 0.45 22.14
CA ASP A 104 -14.61 0.50 21.55
C ASP A 104 -14.45 0.95 20.10
N ALA A 105 -14.52 -0.04 19.19
CA ALA A 105 -14.42 0.15 17.76
C ALA A 105 -15.78 0.50 17.18
N GLN A 106 -15.84 1.58 16.42
CA GLN A 106 -17.06 2.13 15.83
C GLN A 106 -16.79 2.66 14.42
N SER A 107 -17.86 2.98 13.69
CA SER A 107 -17.76 3.90 12.55
C SER A 107 -18.12 5.32 13.00
N TYR A 108 -17.53 6.33 12.35
CA TYR A 108 -17.87 7.72 12.63
C TYR A 108 -19.37 7.97 12.41
N ASN A 109 -20.03 8.47 13.45
CA ASN A 109 -21.49 8.70 13.49
C ASN A 109 -22.37 7.47 13.15
N GLY A 110 -21.82 6.25 13.19
CA GLY A 110 -22.55 5.04 12.76
C GLY A 110 -22.87 5.03 11.26
N ALA A 111 -22.13 5.78 10.45
CA ALA A 111 -22.49 6.06 9.07
C ALA A 111 -22.06 4.97 8.09
N SER A 112 -20.95 4.27 8.38
CA SER A 112 -20.42 3.21 7.53
C SER A 112 -20.49 1.85 8.22
N THR A 113 -20.46 0.80 7.42
CA THR A 113 -20.39 -0.60 7.83
C THR A 113 -19.23 -1.25 7.11
N GLY A 114 -18.67 -2.32 7.65
CA GLY A 114 -17.63 -3.08 6.96
C GLY A 114 -16.55 -3.62 7.89
N ASP A 115 -15.59 -4.27 7.28
CA ASP A 115 -14.50 -4.96 7.96
C ASP A 115 -13.41 -3.98 8.41
N TYR A 116 -12.86 -4.23 9.58
CA TYR A 116 -11.77 -3.45 10.15
C TYR A 116 -10.68 -4.33 10.76
N GLY A 117 -9.46 -3.80 10.81
CA GLY A 117 -8.36 -4.32 11.59
C GLY A 117 -8.04 -3.38 12.76
N LEU A 118 -7.84 -3.95 13.94
CA LEU A 118 -7.41 -3.27 15.16
C LEU A 118 -6.07 -3.81 15.62
N SER A 119 -5.16 -2.93 16.00
CA SER A 119 -3.87 -3.32 16.61
C SER A 119 -3.66 -2.64 17.96
N MET A 120 -2.90 -3.30 18.85
CA MET A 120 -2.38 -2.74 20.10
C MET A 120 -0.86 -2.83 20.12
N THR A 121 -0.19 -1.70 20.27
CA THR A 121 1.28 -1.60 20.26
C THR A 121 1.76 -0.90 21.53
N ALA A 122 2.87 -1.35 22.13
CA ALA A 122 3.57 -0.58 23.14
C ALA A 122 4.42 0.50 22.48
N GLY A 123 4.25 1.75 22.90
CA GLY A 123 4.95 2.91 22.33
C GLY A 123 4.01 3.87 21.60
N ALA A 124 4.61 4.85 20.92
CA ALA A 124 3.89 5.98 20.32
C ALA A 124 3.59 5.79 18.81
N ARG A 125 3.80 4.60 18.27
CA ARG A 125 3.52 4.30 16.84
C ARG A 125 2.88 2.94 16.70
N ALA A 126 1.83 2.87 15.88
CA ALA A 126 1.12 1.63 15.60
C ALA A 126 1.99 0.62 14.84
N ASN A 127 1.67 -0.66 14.98
CA ASN A 127 2.14 -1.71 14.07
C ASN A 127 0.97 -2.14 13.18
N TYR A 128 1.24 -2.28 11.89
CA TYR A 128 0.29 -2.84 10.93
C TYR A 128 0.78 -4.23 10.48
N ASP A 129 -0.13 -5.19 10.42
CA ASP A 129 0.13 -6.44 9.72
C ASP A 129 -0.06 -6.27 8.22
N VAL A 130 0.09 -7.35 7.44
CA VAL A 130 -0.04 -7.26 5.98
C VAL A 130 -1.45 -6.85 5.55
N THR A 131 -2.49 -7.24 6.27
CA THR A 131 -3.90 -6.94 5.94
C THR A 131 -4.21 -5.46 6.20
N MET A 132 -3.82 -4.95 7.37
CA MET A 132 -3.98 -3.53 7.72
C MET A 132 -3.13 -2.65 6.79
N GLY A 133 -1.90 -3.05 6.49
CA GLY A 133 -1.03 -2.32 5.57
C GLY A 133 -1.59 -2.25 4.16
N ALA A 134 -2.08 -3.37 3.63
CA ALA A 134 -2.72 -3.42 2.31
C ALA A 134 -4.01 -2.57 2.27
N GLY A 135 -4.91 -2.72 3.26
CA GLY A 135 -6.13 -1.91 3.38
C GLY A 135 -5.82 -0.42 3.42
N ASN A 136 -4.77 -0.03 4.14
CA ASN A 136 -4.33 1.36 4.19
C ASN A 136 -3.85 1.89 2.83
N LEU A 137 -3.21 1.08 1.99
CA LEU A 137 -2.78 1.50 0.64
C LEU A 137 -3.96 1.73 -0.32
N ILE A 138 -5.09 1.10 -0.10
CA ILE A 138 -6.29 1.23 -0.96
C ILE A 138 -7.40 2.08 -0.35
N ARG A 139 -7.12 2.82 0.73
CA ARG A 139 -8.09 3.63 1.47
C ARG A 139 -8.80 4.72 0.68
N THR A 140 -8.32 5.06 -0.51
CA THR A 140 -8.98 6.03 -1.40
C THR A 140 -10.11 5.44 -2.23
N ASP A 141 -10.28 4.14 -2.21
CA ASP A 141 -11.29 3.40 -2.98
C ASP A 141 -11.22 3.62 -4.50
N LEU A 142 -10.08 4.09 -5.00
CA LEU A 142 -9.89 4.38 -6.42
C LEU A 142 -9.27 3.16 -7.12
N SER A 143 -9.96 2.63 -8.11
CA SER A 143 -9.47 1.54 -8.95
C SER A 143 -10.08 1.56 -10.34
N TRP A 144 -9.53 0.78 -11.26
CA TRP A 144 -10.10 0.56 -12.58
C TRP A 144 -11.17 -0.53 -12.58
N SER A 145 -11.23 -1.35 -11.53
CA SER A 145 -12.22 -2.40 -11.41
C SER A 145 -13.60 -1.83 -11.04
N ALA A 146 -14.64 -2.39 -11.62
CA ALA A 146 -16.01 -2.04 -11.27
C ALA A 146 -16.45 -2.61 -9.91
N SER A 147 -15.73 -3.59 -9.41
CA SER A 147 -15.95 -4.22 -8.11
C SER A 147 -14.63 -4.79 -7.59
N PRO A 148 -14.36 -4.72 -6.28
CA PRO A 148 -13.16 -5.26 -5.66
C PRO A 148 -12.91 -6.73 -6.01
N GLY A 149 -11.63 -7.10 -6.13
CA GLY A 149 -11.21 -8.45 -6.44
C GLY A 149 -11.60 -8.95 -7.85
N THR A 150 -12.15 -8.06 -8.69
CA THR A 150 -12.62 -8.45 -10.03
C THR A 150 -11.56 -8.15 -11.08
N PRO A 151 -11.15 -9.15 -11.89
CA PRO A 151 -10.23 -8.97 -13.00
C PRO A 151 -10.70 -7.89 -13.97
N THR A 152 -9.77 -7.05 -14.40
CA THR A 152 -10.08 -5.86 -15.21
C THR A 152 -9.06 -5.65 -16.33
N THR A 153 -9.53 -5.28 -17.49
CA THR A 153 -8.67 -4.87 -18.61
C THR A 153 -8.43 -3.36 -18.56
N VAL A 154 -7.16 -2.98 -18.57
CA VAL A 154 -6.71 -1.58 -18.64
C VAL A 154 -5.83 -1.43 -19.87
N THR A 155 -6.19 -0.51 -20.76
CA THR A 155 -5.34 -0.17 -21.91
C THR A 155 -4.30 0.84 -21.51
N TRP A 156 -3.09 0.73 -22.06
CA TRP A 156 -2.04 1.72 -21.84
C TRP A 156 -1.26 2.04 -23.13
N SER A 157 -0.68 3.22 -23.17
CA SER A 157 0.12 3.64 -24.33
C SER A 157 1.27 4.56 -23.93
N ILE A 158 2.21 4.72 -24.85
CA ILE A 158 3.30 5.70 -24.73
C ILE A 158 2.84 6.98 -25.42
N ARG A 159 2.97 8.11 -24.74
CA ARG A 159 2.66 9.43 -25.31
C ARG A 159 3.74 9.84 -26.28
N ASP A 160 3.35 10.38 -27.44
CA ASP A 160 4.29 10.83 -28.47
C ASP A 160 4.26 12.34 -28.70
N PHE A 161 3.34 13.07 -28.05
CA PHE A 161 3.28 14.54 -28.08
C PHE A 161 2.45 15.09 -26.89
N GLY A 162 2.46 16.40 -26.71
CA GLY A 162 1.60 17.09 -25.75
C GLY A 162 2.33 18.07 -24.87
N THR A 163 1.72 18.35 -23.71
CA THR A 163 2.26 19.18 -22.64
C THR A 163 2.00 18.44 -21.34
N GLU A 164 2.96 18.48 -20.45
CA GLU A 164 2.81 17.93 -19.13
C GLU A 164 1.73 18.74 -18.36
N PRO A 165 0.72 18.10 -17.75
CA PRO A 165 -0.46 18.81 -17.26
C PRO A 165 -0.25 19.61 -15.98
N ASP A 166 0.63 19.19 -15.07
CA ASP A 166 0.76 19.82 -13.77
C ASP A 166 1.55 21.13 -13.80
N GLY A 167 2.68 21.15 -14.47
CA GLY A 167 3.53 22.33 -14.55
C GLY A 167 3.50 23.05 -15.90
N GLY A 168 2.77 22.51 -16.88
CA GLY A 168 2.77 23.02 -18.24
C GLY A 168 4.13 22.88 -18.93
N ASN A 169 4.97 21.98 -18.44
CA ASN A 169 6.30 21.74 -18.97
C ASN A 169 6.27 21.14 -20.38
N SER A 170 7.34 21.31 -21.12
CA SER A 170 7.45 20.72 -22.43
C SER A 170 7.51 19.20 -22.34
N PHE A 171 6.68 18.54 -23.14
CA PHE A 171 6.72 17.10 -23.31
C PHE A 171 8.07 16.66 -23.86
N ILE A 172 8.55 15.55 -23.34
CA ILE A 172 9.70 14.79 -23.86
C ILE A 172 9.21 13.39 -24.18
N ALA A 173 9.49 12.89 -25.38
CA ALA A 173 9.15 11.51 -25.72
C ALA A 173 9.98 10.55 -24.84
N PRO A 174 9.38 9.55 -24.22
CA PRO A 174 10.11 8.52 -23.51
C PRO A 174 11.16 7.85 -24.38
N SER A 175 12.36 7.66 -23.85
CA SER A 175 13.47 6.98 -24.55
C SER A 175 13.18 5.50 -24.77
N ALA A 176 13.91 4.84 -25.66
CA ALA A 176 13.78 3.40 -25.87
C ALA A 176 14.05 2.60 -24.58
N ALA A 177 14.96 3.05 -23.72
CA ALA A 177 15.23 2.43 -22.43
C ALA A 177 14.04 2.57 -21.46
N GLN A 178 13.43 3.76 -21.40
CA GLN A 178 12.21 3.99 -20.61
C GLN A 178 11.05 3.14 -21.12
N ILE A 179 10.84 3.08 -22.43
CA ILE A 179 9.78 2.27 -23.03
C ILE A 179 9.97 0.78 -22.69
N ALA A 180 11.19 0.26 -22.79
CA ALA A 180 11.48 -1.14 -22.46
C ALA A 180 11.21 -1.43 -20.97
N ALA A 181 11.60 -0.54 -20.06
CA ALA A 181 11.35 -0.70 -18.63
C ALA A 181 9.84 -0.61 -18.31
N ILE A 182 9.10 0.32 -18.94
CA ILE A 182 7.64 0.41 -18.80
C ILE A 182 6.98 -0.90 -19.26
N GLN A 183 7.39 -1.45 -20.41
CA GLN A 183 6.85 -2.72 -20.92
C GLN A 183 7.13 -3.90 -19.97
N GLU A 184 8.35 -3.96 -19.40
CA GLU A 184 8.74 -4.98 -18.43
C GLU A 184 7.88 -4.87 -17.15
N VAL A 185 7.78 -3.68 -16.56
CA VAL A 185 7.03 -3.44 -15.33
C VAL A 185 5.53 -3.68 -15.54
N MET A 186 4.96 -3.19 -16.65
CA MET A 186 3.54 -3.46 -16.98
C MET A 186 3.27 -4.95 -17.14
N GLY A 187 4.18 -5.71 -17.76
CA GLY A 187 4.07 -7.16 -17.85
C GLY A 187 4.18 -7.86 -16.49
N TYR A 188 4.95 -7.32 -15.56
CA TYR A 188 5.04 -7.82 -14.19
C TYR A 188 3.71 -7.60 -13.43
N PHE A 189 3.15 -6.39 -13.45
CA PHE A 189 1.87 -6.12 -12.80
C PHE A 189 0.71 -6.94 -13.39
N ASP A 190 0.71 -7.13 -14.71
CA ASP A 190 -0.25 -8.02 -15.42
C ASP A 190 -0.16 -9.45 -14.88
N GLY A 191 1.06 -9.97 -14.75
CA GLY A 191 1.29 -11.35 -14.34
C GLY A 191 0.94 -11.65 -12.87
N VAL A 192 1.17 -10.71 -11.95
CA VAL A 192 0.96 -10.96 -10.51
C VAL A 192 -0.47 -10.66 -10.04
N SER A 193 -1.31 -10.05 -10.86
CA SER A 193 -2.65 -9.60 -10.49
C SER A 193 -3.71 -9.99 -11.52
N GLY A 194 -4.99 -9.82 -11.19
CA GLY A 194 -6.10 -10.04 -12.11
C GLY A 194 -6.27 -8.93 -13.17
N LEU A 195 -5.27 -8.06 -13.34
CA LEU A 195 -5.26 -7.07 -14.42
C LEU A 195 -4.93 -7.73 -15.76
N THR A 196 -5.50 -7.20 -16.83
CA THR A 196 -5.04 -7.44 -18.21
C THR A 196 -4.55 -6.09 -18.75
N LEU A 197 -3.23 -5.89 -18.79
CA LEU A 197 -2.59 -4.63 -19.17
C LEU A 197 -2.22 -4.64 -20.65
N SER A 198 -3.09 -4.10 -21.49
CA SER A 198 -2.98 -4.18 -22.95
C SER A 198 -2.36 -2.90 -23.52
N GLN A 199 -1.15 -3.02 -24.11
CA GLN A 199 -0.54 -1.92 -24.84
C GLN A 199 -1.29 -1.62 -26.14
N VAL A 200 -1.67 -0.37 -26.35
CA VAL A 200 -2.25 0.11 -27.60
C VAL A 200 -1.30 1.07 -28.32
N ALA A 201 -1.62 1.43 -29.55
CA ALA A 201 -0.79 2.34 -30.36
C ALA A 201 -0.58 3.68 -29.63
N PRO A 202 0.55 4.37 -29.88
CA PRO A 202 0.84 5.67 -29.28
C PRO A 202 -0.31 6.67 -29.46
N ASN A 203 -0.52 7.47 -28.48
CA ASN A 203 -1.59 8.46 -28.38
C ASN A 203 -1.22 9.71 -29.19
N THR A 204 -1.56 9.74 -30.47
CA THR A 204 -1.13 10.80 -31.38
C THR A 204 -2.04 12.03 -31.39
N THR A 205 -3.31 11.92 -30.97
CA THR A 205 -4.27 13.03 -31.05
C THR A 205 -5.26 13.10 -29.89
N SER A 206 -5.37 12.06 -29.06
CA SER A 206 -6.32 11.97 -27.96
C SER A 206 -5.81 11.03 -26.87
N ASN A 207 -6.39 11.10 -25.69
CA ASN A 207 -6.16 10.15 -24.60
C ASN A 207 -6.98 8.85 -24.85
N ASP A 208 -6.60 8.08 -25.84
CA ASP A 208 -7.37 6.89 -26.26
C ASP A 208 -7.07 5.65 -25.40
N ALA A 209 -6.00 5.65 -24.64
CA ALA A 209 -5.69 4.62 -23.63
C ALA A 209 -6.15 5.06 -22.24
N THR A 210 -6.42 4.09 -21.37
CA THR A 210 -6.80 4.34 -19.97
C THR A 210 -5.64 4.94 -19.17
N MET A 211 -4.42 4.46 -19.40
CA MET A 211 -3.19 4.96 -18.80
C MET A 211 -2.22 5.41 -19.90
N VAL A 212 -1.58 6.56 -19.73
CA VAL A 212 -0.64 7.07 -20.72
C VAL A 212 0.68 7.46 -20.06
N PHE A 213 1.79 6.96 -20.61
CA PHE A 213 3.14 7.24 -20.11
C PHE A 213 3.78 8.37 -20.90
N GLY A 214 4.18 9.43 -20.22
CA GLY A 214 4.90 10.57 -20.78
C GLY A 214 6.20 10.85 -20.04
N ALA A 215 7.02 11.75 -20.60
CA ALA A 215 8.13 12.32 -19.88
C ALA A 215 8.15 13.85 -20.05
N TYR A 216 8.79 14.53 -19.11
CA TYR A 216 8.98 15.97 -19.09
C TYR A 216 10.33 16.33 -18.47
N SER A 217 10.66 17.62 -18.43
CA SER A 217 11.87 18.10 -17.77
C SER A 217 11.55 19.35 -16.96
N ALA A 218 11.61 19.24 -15.65
CA ALA A 218 11.40 20.36 -14.73
C ALA A 218 12.32 20.26 -13.51
N ASN A 219 12.61 21.39 -12.91
CA ASN A 219 13.35 21.47 -11.64
C ASN A 219 12.33 21.68 -10.50
N ASP A 220 11.43 20.73 -10.34
CA ASP A 220 10.32 20.73 -9.36
C ASP A 220 10.60 19.89 -8.11
N GLY A 221 11.73 19.17 -8.09
CA GLY A 221 12.12 18.29 -6.98
C GLY A 221 11.53 16.88 -7.06
N SER A 222 10.71 16.61 -8.08
CA SER A 222 10.08 15.30 -8.31
C SER A 222 10.91 14.46 -9.29
N GLY A 223 10.97 13.15 -9.05
CA GLY A 223 11.53 12.16 -10.00
C GLY A 223 10.51 11.75 -11.07
N ALA A 224 9.26 11.64 -10.67
CA ALA A 224 8.11 11.30 -11.49
C ALA A 224 6.83 11.61 -10.69
N TYR A 225 5.67 11.45 -11.32
CA TYR A 225 4.38 11.44 -10.63
C TYR A 225 3.34 10.66 -11.45
N ALA A 226 2.27 10.25 -10.79
CA ALA A 226 1.13 9.63 -11.42
C ALA A 226 -0.20 10.15 -10.85
N TYR A 227 -1.27 9.98 -11.62
CA TYR A 227 -2.62 10.25 -11.16
C TYR A 227 -3.35 8.94 -10.82
N LEU A 228 -4.05 8.95 -9.70
CA LEU A 228 -4.87 7.80 -9.29
C LEU A 228 -6.00 7.52 -10.29
N PRO A 229 -6.47 6.25 -10.39
CA PRO A 229 -7.62 5.88 -11.20
C PRO A 229 -8.85 6.71 -10.87
N GLY A 230 -9.64 7.06 -11.88
CA GLY A 230 -10.94 7.73 -11.68
C GLY A 230 -10.87 9.10 -10.98
N ASN A 231 -9.71 9.69 -10.85
CA ASN A 231 -9.54 11.02 -10.26
C ASN A 231 -10.24 12.09 -11.10
N ALA A 232 -11.44 12.49 -10.66
CA ALA A 232 -12.28 13.44 -11.40
C ALA A 232 -11.65 14.83 -11.55
N SER A 233 -10.71 15.21 -10.67
CA SER A 233 -10.05 16.53 -10.71
C SER A 233 -9.10 16.69 -11.91
N VAL A 234 -8.56 15.58 -12.42
CA VAL A 234 -7.64 15.54 -13.56
C VAL A 234 -8.27 15.02 -14.85
N GLY A 235 -9.52 14.58 -14.77
CA GLY A 235 -10.32 14.16 -15.93
C GLY A 235 -9.65 13.04 -16.73
N ALA A 236 -9.35 13.32 -17.99
CA ALA A 236 -8.76 12.33 -18.91
C ALA A 236 -7.29 11.97 -18.60
N ASN A 237 -6.65 12.64 -17.66
CA ASN A 237 -5.28 12.31 -17.24
C ASN A 237 -5.25 11.32 -16.06
N ALA A 238 -6.41 10.88 -15.53
CA ALA A 238 -6.44 9.86 -14.49
C ALA A 238 -5.70 8.59 -14.94
N GLY A 239 -4.78 8.10 -14.11
CA GLY A 239 -3.90 6.96 -14.45
C GLY A 239 -2.68 7.30 -15.30
N ASP A 240 -2.49 8.53 -15.75
CA ASP A 240 -1.27 8.92 -16.48
C ASP A 240 -0.05 8.93 -15.56
N VAL A 241 1.08 8.49 -16.11
CA VAL A 241 2.40 8.46 -15.45
C VAL A 241 3.37 9.37 -16.19
N TRP A 242 4.06 10.25 -15.46
CA TRP A 242 4.97 11.23 -16.01
C TRP A 242 6.36 11.14 -15.37
N LEU A 243 7.38 10.85 -16.20
CA LEU A 243 8.78 10.70 -15.78
C LEU A 243 9.54 12.02 -15.96
N ASN A 244 10.18 12.52 -14.90
CA ASN A 244 10.97 13.75 -14.97
C ASN A 244 12.41 13.47 -15.38
N ASN A 245 12.75 13.72 -16.63
CA ASN A 245 14.08 13.49 -17.17
C ASN A 245 15.16 14.47 -16.63
N ASN A 246 14.75 15.56 -15.97
CA ASN A 246 15.70 16.49 -15.34
C ASN A 246 16.29 15.99 -14.03
N SER A 247 15.63 15.04 -13.36
CA SER A 247 16.14 14.43 -12.13
C SER A 247 17.39 13.55 -12.37
N GLY A 248 17.71 13.26 -13.64
CA GLY A 248 18.82 12.38 -14.04
C GLY A 248 18.61 10.91 -13.71
N SER A 249 17.69 10.61 -12.81
CA SER A 249 17.41 9.27 -12.31
C SER A 249 16.45 8.47 -13.19
N THR A 250 15.67 9.12 -14.07
CA THR A 250 14.63 8.44 -14.86
C THR A 250 14.99 8.18 -16.32
N THR A 251 16.18 8.55 -16.77
CA THR A 251 16.64 8.32 -18.15
C THR A 251 17.15 6.91 -18.44
N SER A 252 17.58 6.21 -17.39
CA SER A 252 17.98 4.79 -17.41
C SER A 252 17.36 4.14 -16.17
N LEU A 253 16.65 3.03 -16.36
CA LEU A 253 15.84 2.39 -15.33
C LEU A 253 16.30 0.92 -15.12
N PRO A 254 17.56 0.68 -14.70
CA PRO A 254 18.00 -0.68 -14.42
C PRO A 254 17.33 -1.18 -13.13
N MET A 255 16.93 -2.46 -13.12
CA MET A 255 16.40 -3.16 -11.94
C MET A 255 17.30 -2.92 -10.71
N GLY A 256 16.72 -2.80 -9.52
CA GLY A 256 17.42 -2.49 -8.26
C GLY A 256 17.85 -1.04 -8.11
N SER A 257 17.65 -0.19 -9.12
CA SER A 257 17.95 1.25 -9.03
C SER A 257 16.78 2.06 -8.48
N TYR A 258 17.09 3.24 -7.94
CA TYR A 258 16.07 4.20 -7.53
C TYR A 258 15.08 4.55 -8.66
N SER A 259 15.56 4.69 -9.88
CA SER A 259 14.71 5.02 -11.02
C SER A 259 13.73 3.89 -11.42
N TYR A 260 14.15 2.64 -11.29
CA TYR A 260 13.27 1.49 -11.50
C TYR A 260 12.22 1.40 -10.40
N PHE A 261 12.63 1.59 -9.15
CA PHE A 261 11.74 1.69 -8.00
C PHE A 261 10.70 2.81 -8.19
N VAL A 262 11.11 4.02 -8.63
CA VAL A 262 10.18 5.13 -8.93
C VAL A 262 9.17 4.71 -9.99
N LEU A 263 9.56 4.01 -11.05
CA LEU A 263 8.62 3.53 -12.06
C LEU A 263 7.59 2.55 -11.49
N LEU A 264 8.03 1.60 -10.65
CA LEU A 264 7.12 0.67 -9.94
C LEU A 264 6.13 1.45 -9.04
N HIS A 265 6.64 2.44 -8.29
CA HIS A 265 5.86 3.30 -7.40
C HIS A 265 4.78 4.07 -8.15
N GLU A 266 5.12 4.75 -9.23
CA GLU A 266 4.16 5.55 -10.00
C GLU A 266 3.11 4.68 -10.70
N ILE A 267 3.48 3.49 -11.18
CA ILE A 267 2.51 2.54 -11.71
C ILE A 267 1.59 2.04 -10.59
N GLY A 268 2.12 1.83 -9.38
CA GLY A 268 1.31 1.54 -8.20
C GLY A 268 0.22 2.59 -7.98
N HIS A 269 0.56 3.88 -8.02
CA HIS A 269 -0.43 4.98 -7.95
C HIS A 269 -1.43 4.93 -9.10
N ALA A 270 -0.96 4.78 -10.33
CA ALA A 270 -1.82 4.70 -11.50
C ALA A 270 -2.78 3.49 -11.48
N LEU A 271 -2.51 2.52 -10.61
CA LEU A 271 -3.35 1.34 -10.36
C LEU A 271 -4.11 1.41 -9.02
N GLY A 272 -4.06 2.54 -8.29
CA GLY A 272 -4.91 2.79 -7.14
C GLY A 272 -4.24 2.73 -5.77
N LEU A 273 -2.93 2.49 -5.70
CA LEU A 273 -2.21 2.48 -4.42
C LEU A 273 -1.88 3.89 -3.95
N SER A 274 -2.14 4.18 -2.68
CA SER A 274 -1.80 5.43 -2.00
C SER A 274 -0.48 5.30 -1.24
N HIS A 275 0.14 6.43 -0.86
CA HIS A 275 1.22 6.40 0.11
C HIS A 275 0.74 5.81 1.44
N PRO A 276 1.61 5.15 2.22
CA PRO A 276 1.24 4.61 3.53
C PRO A 276 0.77 5.68 4.53
N GLY A 277 1.34 6.87 4.47
CA GLY A 277 0.98 8.01 5.32
C GLY A 277 0.46 9.20 4.51
N ASP A 278 0.04 10.25 5.22
CA ASP A 278 -0.48 11.50 4.63
C ASP A 278 0.65 12.46 4.25
N TYR A 279 1.57 11.99 3.44
CA TYR A 279 2.70 12.77 2.95
C TYR A 279 2.79 12.71 1.42
N ASN A 280 3.19 13.84 0.83
CA ASN A 280 3.50 13.98 -0.58
C ASN A 280 4.77 14.83 -0.75
N ALA A 281 5.63 14.45 -1.68
CA ALA A 281 6.80 15.25 -2.03
C ALA A 281 6.37 16.58 -2.64
N ALA A 282 6.97 17.67 -2.14
CA ALA A 282 6.82 18.99 -2.70
C ALA A 282 8.09 19.81 -2.47
N LEU A 283 8.32 20.79 -3.32
CA LEU A 283 9.50 21.65 -3.22
C LEU A 283 9.56 22.35 -1.85
N GLY A 284 10.66 22.15 -1.12
CA GLY A 284 10.88 22.72 0.20
C GLY A 284 10.20 21.99 1.36
N VAL A 285 9.51 20.89 1.11
CA VAL A 285 8.96 20.01 2.15
C VAL A 285 9.99 18.97 2.54
N SER A 286 10.25 18.83 3.85
CA SER A 286 11.11 17.77 4.40
C SER A 286 10.25 16.67 5.00
N ILE A 287 10.26 15.51 4.39
CA ILE A 287 9.54 14.30 4.84
C ILE A 287 10.56 13.36 5.45
N THR A 288 10.35 12.95 6.69
CA THR A 288 11.23 12.02 7.42
C THR A 288 10.42 10.94 8.12
N TYR A 289 10.98 9.74 8.24
CA TYR A 289 10.32 8.65 8.96
C TYR A 289 9.93 9.05 10.39
N ALA A 290 10.80 9.77 11.10
CA ALA A 290 10.55 10.19 12.48
C ALA A 290 9.31 11.07 12.63
N ASN A 291 9.04 11.94 11.65
CA ASN A 291 8.00 12.96 11.73
C ASN A 291 6.72 12.58 10.94
N ASN A 292 6.84 11.72 9.92
CA ASN A 292 5.76 11.51 8.97
C ASN A 292 5.28 10.06 8.87
N ALA A 293 6.08 9.05 9.29
CA ALA A 293 5.59 7.68 9.33
C ALA A 293 4.55 7.53 10.44
N GLN A 294 3.34 7.09 10.08
CA GLN A 294 2.22 6.96 10.99
C GLN A 294 2.17 5.58 11.66
N PHE A 295 2.82 4.57 11.06
CA PHE A 295 2.97 3.23 11.62
C PHE A 295 4.38 2.68 11.39
N THR A 296 4.75 1.62 12.11
CA THR A 296 6.14 1.15 12.16
C THR A 296 6.62 0.56 10.82
N GLN A 297 5.76 -0.11 10.08
CA GLN A 297 6.09 -0.79 8.82
C GLN A 297 6.05 0.12 7.60
N ASP A 298 5.92 1.43 7.77
CA ASP A 298 5.99 2.39 6.67
C ASP A 298 7.42 2.50 6.15
N SER A 299 7.82 1.56 5.30
CA SER A 299 9.15 1.53 4.68
C SER A 299 9.16 0.65 3.41
N HIS A 300 10.23 0.79 2.61
CA HIS A 300 10.48 -0.02 1.41
C HIS A 300 10.49 -1.53 1.68
N GLN A 301 10.73 -1.97 2.92
CA GLN A 301 10.65 -3.38 3.28
C GLN A 301 9.25 -3.97 3.09
N TYR A 302 8.21 -3.16 3.22
CA TYR A 302 6.81 -3.62 3.22
C TYR A 302 6.01 -3.12 2.03
N THR A 303 6.37 -1.97 1.45
CA THR A 303 5.63 -1.36 0.35
C THR A 303 6.52 -0.45 -0.50
N LEU A 304 6.34 -0.51 -1.80
CA LEU A 304 6.91 0.45 -2.76
C LEU A 304 6.40 1.87 -2.55
N MET A 305 5.20 2.01 -1.95
CA MET A 305 4.53 3.31 -1.83
C MET A 305 5.11 4.16 -0.71
N SER A 306 6.02 3.62 0.13
CA SER A 306 6.72 4.38 1.16
C SER A 306 7.83 5.26 0.59
N TYR A 307 8.04 6.43 1.23
CA TYR A 307 9.20 7.28 0.99
C TYR A 307 10.40 6.94 1.89
N PHE A 308 10.24 5.96 2.78
CA PHE A 308 11.21 5.66 3.81
C PHE A 308 11.96 4.37 3.51
N ASP A 309 13.28 4.48 3.66
CA ASP A 309 14.23 3.41 3.53
C ASP A 309 13.94 2.26 4.52
N GLU A 310 14.22 1.03 4.14
CA GLU A 310 14.06 -0.17 4.97
C GLU A 310 14.94 -0.16 6.23
N GLY A 311 15.98 0.66 6.28
CA GLY A 311 16.78 0.89 7.48
C GLY A 311 15.98 1.41 8.66
N ASN A 312 14.83 2.05 8.41
CA ASN A 312 13.90 2.47 9.46
C ASN A 312 13.15 1.31 10.12
N THR A 313 13.12 0.14 9.47
CA THR A 313 12.46 -1.09 9.96
C THR A 313 13.42 -2.23 10.26
N ALA A 314 14.67 -1.87 10.59
CA ALA A 314 15.73 -2.78 11.00
C ALA A 314 16.23 -3.76 9.92
N SER A 315 16.02 -3.45 8.65
CA SER A 315 16.66 -4.09 7.50
C SER A 315 17.81 -3.25 6.97
N THR A 316 18.66 -3.86 6.16
CA THR A 316 19.69 -3.15 5.40
C THR A 316 19.83 -3.86 4.06
N MET A 317 19.48 -3.17 3.00
CA MET A 317 19.60 -3.65 1.62
C MET A 317 20.60 -2.76 0.87
N ASN A 318 21.17 -3.27 -0.22
CA ASN A 318 22.11 -2.52 -1.05
C ASN A 318 21.46 -2.02 -2.34
N SER A 319 20.20 -2.34 -2.55
CA SER A 319 19.39 -2.02 -3.73
C SER A 319 18.05 -1.44 -3.31
N TYR A 320 17.30 -0.90 -4.29
CA TYR A 320 15.88 -0.61 -4.12
C TYR A 320 15.05 -1.86 -4.48
N PRO A 321 13.78 -1.94 -4.03
CA PRO A 321 12.91 -3.05 -4.39
C PRO A 321 12.81 -3.29 -5.89
N ASP A 322 12.92 -4.56 -6.28
CA ASP A 322 12.84 -5.04 -7.66
C ASP A 322 11.42 -5.41 -8.09
N THR A 323 10.55 -5.63 -7.10
CA THR A 323 9.17 -6.11 -7.29
C THR A 323 8.23 -5.39 -6.33
N LEU A 324 6.93 -5.58 -6.50
CA LEU A 324 5.93 -5.24 -5.47
C LEU A 324 6.29 -5.91 -4.14
N MET A 325 6.09 -5.19 -3.04
CA MET A 325 6.32 -5.73 -1.71
C MET A 325 5.01 -6.30 -1.13
N LEU A 326 5.06 -6.82 0.09
CA LEU A 326 3.94 -7.61 0.66
C LEU A 326 2.62 -6.84 0.70
N TYR A 327 2.65 -5.56 1.10
CA TYR A 327 1.44 -4.75 1.20
C TYR A 327 0.89 -4.42 -0.20
N ASP A 328 1.78 -4.13 -1.15
CA ASP A 328 1.40 -3.80 -2.52
C ASP A 328 0.71 -4.97 -3.23
N LEU A 329 1.29 -6.19 -3.10
CA LEU A 329 0.74 -7.41 -3.67
C LEU A 329 -0.67 -7.67 -3.15
N LEU A 330 -0.84 -7.67 -1.81
CA LEU A 330 -2.15 -7.91 -1.21
C LEU A 330 -3.16 -6.82 -1.57
N ALA A 331 -2.73 -5.55 -1.61
CA ALA A 331 -3.57 -4.43 -2.01
C ALA A 331 -4.08 -4.58 -3.46
N LEU A 332 -3.19 -4.91 -4.39
CA LEU A 332 -3.59 -5.17 -5.79
C LEU A 332 -4.49 -6.39 -5.93
N HIS A 333 -4.25 -7.47 -5.15
CA HIS A 333 -5.13 -8.63 -5.13
C HIS A 333 -6.52 -8.29 -4.60
N GLN A 334 -6.62 -7.41 -3.62
CA GLN A 334 -7.91 -6.91 -3.12
C GLN A 334 -8.63 -6.06 -4.17
N LEU A 335 -7.91 -5.24 -4.93
CA LEU A 335 -8.51 -4.41 -5.98
C LEU A 335 -8.91 -5.21 -7.23
N TYR A 336 -8.07 -6.14 -7.69
CA TYR A 336 -8.17 -6.74 -9.02
C TYR A 336 -8.22 -8.27 -9.04
N GLY A 337 -8.08 -8.93 -7.88
CA GLY A 337 -7.84 -10.38 -7.79
C GLY A 337 -6.37 -10.72 -8.02
N ALA A 338 -6.00 -11.96 -7.69
CA ALA A 338 -4.67 -12.51 -7.93
C ALA A 338 -4.64 -13.32 -9.23
N ASP A 339 -3.56 -13.27 -9.99
CA ASP A 339 -3.35 -14.24 -11.06
C ASP A 339 -2.75 -15.53 -10.50
N MET A 340 -3.58 -16.58 -10.43
CA MET A 340 -3.19 -17.92 -9.96
C MET A 340 -2.49 -18.73 -11.04
N THR A 341 -2.29 -18.18 -12.24
CA THR A 341 -1.55 -18.83 -13.33
C THR A 341 -0.12 -18.34 -13.45
N TYR A 342 0.23 -17.24 -12.75
CA TYR A 342 1.58 -16.69 -12.74
C TYR A 342 2.56 -17.66 -12.07
N HIS A 343 3.59 -18.04 -12.80
CA HIS A 343 4.58 -19.04 -12.41
C HIS A 343 3.98 -20.39 -11.97
N ALA A 344 2.74 -20.70 -12.41
CA ALA A 344 2.06 -21.93 -12.08
C ALA A 344 2.85 -23.16 -12.53
N GLY A 345 3.06 -24.11 -11.62
CA GLY A 345 3.93 -25.27 -11.82
C GLY A 345 5.14 -25.20 -10.90
N ASN A 346 6.04 -26.16 -11.00
CA ASN A 346 7.21 -26.17 -10.12
C ASN A 346 8.25 -25.15 -10.57
N THR A 347 8.42 -24.09 -9.80
CA THR A 347 9.29 -22.95 -10.10
C THR A 347 10.52 -22.97 -9.18
N THR A 348 11.68 -22.63 -9.72
CA THR A 348 12.88 -22.36 -8.92
C THR A 348 13.21 -20.88 -9.01
N TYR A 349 13.34 -20.24 -7.86
CA TYR A 349 13.76 -18.86 -7.64
C TYR A 349 15.18 -18.85 -7.07
N GLY A 350 15.96 -17.86 -7.39
CA GLY A 350 17.31 -17.70 -6.87
C GLY A 350 18.39 -18.27 -7.79
N PHE A 351 19.32 -19.05 -7.26
CA PHE A 351 20.32 -19.73 -8.09
C PHE A 351 19.67 -20.91 -8.82
N ASN A 352 20.11 -21.18 -10.07
CA ASN A 352 19.46 -22.16 -10.96
C ASN A 352 17.97 -21.85 -11.24
N ALA A 353 17.61 -20.58 -11.24
CA ALA A 353 16.25 -20.12 -11.46
C ALA A 353 15.68 -20.65 -12.80
N THR A 354 14.40 -21.05 -12.76
CA THR A 354 13.63 -21.40 -13.97
C THR A 354 12.88 -20.20 -14.54
N VAL A 355 12.91 -19.08 -13.84
CA VAL A 355 12.35 -17.76 -14.20
C VAL A 355 13.45 -16.71 -14.16
N GLY A 356 13.34 -15.67 -14.95
CA GLY A 356 14.35 -14.63 -15.08
C GLY A 356 14.04 -13.36 -14.29
N GLY A 357 14.70 -12.26 -14.65
CA GLY A 357 14.50 -10.94 -14.08
C GLY A 357 14.91 -10.88 -12.61
N ALA A 358 14.07 -10.28 -11.77
CA ALA A 358 14.33 -10.13 -10.33
C ALA A 358 14.61 -11.45 -9.61
N TYR A 359 14.11 -12.55 -10.13
CA TYR A 359 14.13 -13.86 -9.49
C TYR A 359 15.35 -14.72 -9.82
N ASP A 360 16.25 -14.28 -10.72
CA ASP A 360 17.51 -14.96 -11.05
C ASP A 360 18.69 -14.30 -10.32
N PHE A 361 19.13 -14.90 -9.22
CA PHE A 361 20.20 -14.37 -8.37
C PHE A 361 21.63 -14.52 -8.99
N THR A 362 21.73 -15.10 -10.18
CA THR A 362 22.97 -15.04 -10.96
C THR A 362 23.15 -13.69 -11.68
N THR A 363 22.05 -12.97 -11.90
CA THR A 363 22.01 -11.65 -12.54
C THR A 363 21.57 -10.56 -11.56
N ASN A 364 20.62 -10.83 -10.68
CA ASN A 364 20.22 -9.96 -9.56
C ASN A 364 21.05 -10.33 -8.32
N LEU A 365 22.19 -9.65 -8.13
CA LEU A 365 23.14 -10.00 -7.08
C LEU A 365 22.77 -9.47 -5.70
N ASP A 366 21.92 -8.46 -5.62
CA ASP A 366 21.42 -7.83 -4.40
C ASP A 366 19.87 -7.84 -4.40
N PRO A 367 19.22 -9.03 -4.39
CA PRO A 367 17.78 -9.13 -4.56
C PRO A 367 17.01 -8.51 -3.39
N PHE A 368 16.15 -7.55 -3.71
CA PHE A 368 15.21 -6.95 -2.77
C PHE A 368 13.79 -7.10 -3.34
N LEU A 369 13.13 -8.20 -3.01
CA LEU A 369 11.92 -8.61 -3.70
C LEU A 369 10.94 -9.36 -2.79
N SER A 370 9.69 -9.43 -3.25
CA SER A 370 8.71 -10.42 -2.81
C SER A 370 8.42 -11.39 -3.95
N ILE A 371 8.00 -12.61 -3.61
CA ILE A 371 7.61 -13.64 -4.57
C ILE A 371 6.11 -13.84 -4.49
N TRP A 372 5.43 -13.69 -5.63
CA TRP A 372 4.10 -14.24 -5.86
C TRP A 372 4.22 -15.46 -6.77
N ASP A 373 3.59 -16.54 -6.38
CA ASP A 373 3.53 -17.78 -7.14
C ASP A 373 2.10 -18.32 -7.10
N GLY A 374 1.54 -18.58 -8.27
CA GLY A 374 0.14 -18.98 -8.39
C GLY A 374 -0.12 -20.41 -7.94
N SER A 375 0.81 -21.32 -8.14
CA SER A 375 0.70 -22.73 -7.71
C SER A 375 1.93 -23.55 -8.06
N GLY A 376 2.18 -24.60 -7.31
CA GLY A 376 3.28 -25.54 -7.61
C GLY A 376 3.88 -26.17 -6.37
N ASN A 377 5.04 -26.74 -6.56
CA ASN A 377 5.95 -27.12 -5.48
C ASN A 377 7.30 -26.46 -5.79
N ASP A 378 7.48 -25.27 -5.21
CA ASP A 378 8.46 -24.31 -5.62
C ASP A 378 9.70 -24.38 -4.74
N THR A 379 10.80 -23.89 -5.27
CA THR A 379 12.11 -23.93 -4.61
C THR A 379 12.72 -22.54 -4.58
N LEU A 380 13.14 -22.08 -3.41
CA LEU A 380 14.05 -20.96 -3.27
C LEU A 380 15.47 -21.51 -3.14
N ASP A 381 16.26 -21.38 -4.22
CA ASP A 381 17.63 -21.86 -4.25
C ASP A 381 18.59 -20.74 -3.82
N LEU A 382 19.19 -20.90 -2.64
CA LEU A 382 20.18 -20.00 -2.06
C LEU A 382 21.60 -20.61 -2.11
N SER A 383 21.83 -21.63 -2.92
CA SER A 383 23.08 -22.41 -2.94
C SER A 383 24.32 -21.62 -3.43
N GLY A 384 24.12 -20.44 -4.01
CA GLY A 384 25.21 -19.60 -4.50
C GLY A 384 25.72 -18.56 -3.50
N TYR A 385 25.11 -18.45 -2.30
CA TYR A 385 25.57 -17.58 -1.21
C TYR A 385 26.53 -18.27 -0.27
#